data_d86fb49501c17740c036f27190057083
#
_entry.id   d86fb49501c17740c036f27190057083
#
_cell.length_a   1.000
_cell.length_b   1.000
_cell.length_c   1.000
_cell.angle_alpha   90.00
_cell.angle_beta   90.00
_cell.angle_gamma   90.00
#
_symmetry.space_group_name_H-M   'P 1'
#
loop_
_entity.id
_entity.type
_entity.pdbx_description
1 polymer ?
#
loop_
_entity_poly.entity_id
_entity_poly.type
_entity_poly.pdbx_seq_one_letter_code
_entity_poly.pdbx_strand_id
1 'polypeptide(L)'
;MRKLILLFFFVSSALWLHAKDFTRYVSPLVGTQSTFELSTGNTYPAIARPWGMNFWTPQTGKMGDGWQYVYTANKIRGFKQTHQPSPWINDYGQFSIMPVRGRDKVDEESRQSWFSHQSEEARPYYYSVSVSYTHL
;
A
#
# COMPACT_ATOMS: atom_id res chain seq x y z
N MET A 1 32.18 -6.42 -42.74
CA MET A 1 31.51 -5.12 -42.63
C MET A 1 29.97 -5.23 -42.51
N ARG A 2 29.27 -5.93 -43.41
CA ARG A 2 27.78 -6.05 -43.34
C ARG A 2 27.24 -6.59 -42.01
N LYS A 3 27.89 -7.60 -41.41
CA LYS A 3 27.48 -8.19 -40.14
C LYS A 3 27.67 -7.23 -38.95
N LEU A 4 28.70 -6.40 -39.00
CA LEU A 4 28.99 -5.40 -37.97
C LEU A 4 27.98 -4.25 -37.99
N ILE A 5 27.56 -3.83 -39.21
CA ILE A 5 26.54 -2.79 -39.39
C ILE A 5 25.17 -3.27 -38.89
N LEU A 6 24.81 -4.53 -39.16
CA LEU A 6 23.57 -5.11 -38.64
C LEU A 6 23.56 -5.23 -37.10
N LEU A 7 24.68 -5.60 -36.50
CA LEU A 7 24.82 -5.64 -35.04
C LEU A 7 24.68 -4.25 -34.42
N PHE A 8 25.30 -3.24 -35.05
CA PHE A 8 25.18 -1.85 -34.59
C PHE A 8 23.75 -1.31 -34.69
N PHE A 9 23.02 -1.63 -35.73
CA PHE A 9 21.61 -1.28 -35.90
C PHE A 9 20.74 -1.99 -34.86
N PHE A 10 21.01 -3.24 -34.53
CA PHE A 10 20.27 -4.00 -33.54
C PHE A 10 20.50 -3.47 -32.10
N VAL A 11 21.73 -3.12 -31.78
CA VAL A 11 22.10 -2.54 -30.49
C VAL A 11 21.54 -1.12 -30.35
N SER A 12 21.58 -0.30 -31.41
CA SER A 12 21.03 1.06 -31.34
C SER A 12 19.51 1.09 -31.23
N SER A 13 18.79 0.16 -31.86
CA SER A 13 17.34 0.07 -31.75
C SER A 13 16.89 -0.38 -30.32
N ALA A 14 17.68 -1.23 -29.66
CA ALA A 14 17.41 -1.66 -28.30
C ALA A 14 17.54 -0.51 -27.25
N LEU A 15 18.36 0.48 -27.53
CA LEU A 15 18.56 1.64 -26.64
C LEU A 15 17.37 2.62 -26.63
N TRP A 16 16.44 2.52 -27.58
CA TRP A 16 15.26 3.40 -27.68
C TRP A 16 13.98 2.77 -27.14
N LEU A 17 14.02 1.53 -26.66
CA LEU A 17 12.89 0.86 -26.04
C LEU A 17 12.71 1.36 -24.59
N HIS A 18 12.22 2.58 -24.42
CA HIS A 18 11.73 3.04 -23.14
C HIS A 18 10.30 2.50 -22.95
N ALA A 19 10.17 1.52 -22.11
CA ALA A 19 8.84 1.07 -21.70
C ALA A 19 8.14 2.21 -20.98
N LYS A 20 6.99 2.62 -21.50
CA LYS A 20 6.17 3.66 -20.88
C LYS A 20 5.61 3.13 -19.56
N ASP A 21 5.88 3.84 -18.47
CA ASP A 21 5.34 3.48 -17.17
C ASP A 21 3.86 3.89 -17.09
N PHE A 22 2.99 2.90 -17.12
CA PHE A 22 1.54 3.05 -16.98
C PHE A 22 1.06 2.83 -15.53
N THR A 23 1.92 2.46 -14.61
CA THR A 23 1.54 2.18 -13.22
C THR A 23 0.94 3.41 -12.51
N ARG A 24 1.29 4.60 -12.97
CA ARG A 24 0.73 5.87 -12.46
C ARG A 24 -0.78 6.03 -12.71
N TYR A 25 -1.35 5.26 -13.64
CA TYR A 25 -2.79 5.28 -13.93
C TYR A 25 -3.56 4.24 -13.11
N VAL A 26 -2.87 3.41 -12.36
CA VAL A 26 -3.48 2.42 -11.48
C VAL A 26 -3.54 2.99 -10.06
N SER A 27 -4.75 3.16 -9.54
CA SER A 27 -4.95 3.59 -8.16
C SER A 27 -5.34 2.41 -7.28
N PRO A 28 -4.48 1.99 -6.34
CA PRO A 28 -4.81 0.94 -5.38
C PRO A 28 -5.89 1.36 -4.38
N LEU A 29 -6.29 2.63 -4.37
CA LEU A 29 -7.33 3.16 -3.48
C LEU A 29 -8.75 2.95 -4.03
N VAL A 30 -8.89 2.51 -5.28
CA VAL A 30 -10.21 2.23 -5.88
C VAL A 30 -10.90 1.12 -5.09
N GLY A 31 -12.15 1.38 -4.67
CA GLY A 31 -12.94 0.44 -3.88
C GLY A 31 -12.68 0.46 -2.37
N THR A 32 -11.78 1.32 -1.88
CA THR A 32 -11.49 1.44 -0.45
C THR A 32 -12.50 2.30 0.30
N GLN A 33 -13.44 2.93 -0.41
CA GLN A 33 -14.55 3.68 0.15
C GLN A 33 -15.85 3.32 -0.55
N SER A 34 -16.90 3.10 0.23
CA SER A 34 -18.23 2.79 -0.25
C SER A 34 -19.25 3.01 0.87
N THR A 35 -20.41 2.39 0.78
CA THR A 35 -21.40 2.30 1.85
C THR A 35 -21.43 0.90 2.44
N PHE A 36 -22.08 0.73 3.58
CA PHE A 36 -22.24 -0.59 4.21
C PHE A 36 -22.94 -1.58 3.25
N GLU A 37 -23.95 -1.12 2.54
CA GLU A 37 -24.71 -1.95 1.58
C GLU A 37 -23.85 -2.41 0.39
N LEU A 38 -22.84 -1.61 0.05
CA LEU A 38 -21.93 -1.88 -1.06
C LEU A 38 -20.58 -2.44 -0.59
N SER A 39 -20.52 -2.94 0.63
CA SER A 39 -19.33 -3.60 1.19
C SER A 39 -18.10 -2.68 1.23
N THR A 40 -18.23 -1.55 1.94
CA THR A 40 -17.11 -0.63 2.20
C THR A 40 -15.85 -1.38 2.66
N GLY A 41 -14.72 -1.04 2.06
CA GLY A 41 -13.42 -1.54 2.49
C GLY A 41 -13.11 -2.97 2.06
N ASN A 42 -13.86 -3.56 1.14
CA ASN A 42 -13.55 -4.88 0.58
C ASN A 42 -12.27 -4.92 -0.26
N THR A 43 -11.73 -3.75 -0.59
CA THR A 43 -10.42 -3.61 -1.22
C THR A 43 -9.53 -2.74 -0.35
N TYR A 44 -8.24 -2.91 -0.46
CA TYR A 44 -7.25 -2.11 0.25
C TYR A 44 -5.99 -1.95 -0.60
N PRO A 45 -5.15 -0.94 -0.37
CA PRO A 45 -3.93 -0.74 -1.13
C PRO A 45 -2.89 -1.79 -0.76
N ALA A 46 -2.98 -2.95 -1.38
CA ALA A 46 -2.08 -4.08 -1.16
C ALA A 46 -0.78 -3.93 -1.95
N ILE A 47 0.34 -4.02 -1.27
CA ILE A 47 1.68 -3.98 -1.86
C ILE A 47 2.27 -5.39 -1.76
N ALA A 48 2.36 -6.07 -2.90
CA ALA A 48 2.78 -7.47 -2.99
C ALA A 48 4.25 -7.65 -3.39
N ARG A 49 5.05 -6.61 -3.32
CA ARG A 49 6.47 -6.69 -3.65
C ARG A 49 7.34 -6.74 -2.38
N PRO A 50 8.47 -7.46 -2.41
CA PRO A 50 8.98 -8.30 -3.51
C PRO A 50 8.29 -9.67 -3.65
N TRP A 51 7.46 -10.08 -2.69
CA TRP A 51 6.88 -11.41 -2.59
C TRP A 51 5.36 -11.37 -2.79
N GLY A 52 4.88 -11.96 -3.90
CA GLY A 52 3.47 -12.01 -4.22
C GLY A 52 2.60 -12.85 -3.27
N MET A 53 3.19 -13.61 -2.37
CA MET A 53 2.50 -14.40 -1.34
C MET A 53 2.32 -13.62 -0.03
N ASN A 54 2.77 -12.38 0.04
CA ASN A 54 2.80 -11.59 1.24
C ASN A 54 2.52 -10.14 0.91
N PHE A 55 1.37 -9.65 1.31
CA PHE A 55 0.95 -8.28 1.07
C PHE A 55 1.22 -7.42 2.29
N TRP A 56 1.58 -6.18 2.02
CA TRP A 56 1.60 -5.13 3.03
C TRP A 56 0.57 -4.08 2.70
N THR A 57 -0.15 -3.63 3.70
CA THR A 57 -1.17 -2.58 3.55
C THR A 57 -1.13 -1.63 4.73
N PRO A 58 -1.37 -0.32 4.52
CA PRO A 58 -1.67 0.56 5.63
C PRO A 58 -2.89 0.05 6.38
N GLN A 59 -2.86 0.15 7.69
CA GLN A 59 -3.96 -0.27 8.55
C GLN A 59 -4.63 0.94 9.16
N THR A 60 -5.91 1.12 8.90
CA THR A 60 -6.75 2.14 9.54
C THR A 60 -7.75 1.54 10.53
N GLY A 61 -8.13 0.28 10.34
CA GLY A 61 -8.98 -0.50 11.24
C GLY A 61 -8.21 -1.04 12.45
N LYS A 62 -8.93 -1.59 13.42
CA LYS A 62 -8.35 -2.27 14.59
C LYS A 62 -7.78 -3.64 14.20
N MET A 63 -6.89 -4.16 15.03
CA MET A 63 -6.50 -5.56 14.92
C MET A 63 -7.72 -6.47 15.08
N GLY A 64 -7.85 -7.42 14.17
CA GLY A 64 -9.01 -8.30 14.11
C GLY A 64 -10.19 -7.78 13.29
N ASP A 65 -10.21 -6.51 12.91
CA ASP A 65 -11.17 -6.03 11.93
C ASP A 65 -10.90 -6.68 10.56
N GLY A 66 -11.97 -7.10 9.87
CA GLY A 66 -11.87 -7.53 8.48
C GLY A 66 -11.43 -6.42 7.53
N TRP A 67 -11.68 -5.18 7.92
CA TRP A 67 -11.40 -3.97 7.15
C TRP A 67 -9.99 -3.47 7.43
N GLN A 68 -9.07 -3.78 6.55
CA GLN A 68 -7.66 -3.37 6.71
C GLN A 68 -7.51 -1.87 6.58
N TYR A 69 -8.13 -1.31 5.55
CA TYR A 69 -8.03 0.09 5.18
C TYR A 69 -9.38 0.61 4.69
N VAL A 70 -9.79 1.77 5.20
CA VAL A 70 -10.96 2.51 4.75
C VAL A 70 -10.55 3.94 4.42
N TYR A 71 -10.83 4.40 3.22
CA TYR A 71 -10.40 5.72 2.74
C TYR A 71 -10.94 6.89 3.56
N THR A 72 -12.08 6.76 4.22
CA THR A 72 -12.64 7.80 5.08
C THR A 72 -11.92 7.97 6.41
N ALA A 73 -11.01 7.05 6.75
CA ALA A 73 -10.24 7.14 7.99
C ALA A 73 -9.10 8.16 7.84
N ASN A 74 -8.82 8.86 8.92
CA ASN A 74 -7.78 9.88 9.00
C ASN A 74 -6.68 9.53 10.02
N LYS A 75 -6.68 8.30 10.50
CA LYS A 75 -5.66 7.77 11.42
C LYS A 75 -5.12 6.44 10.90
N ILE A 76 -3.81 6.32 10.90
CA ILE A 76 -3.11 5.07 10.59
C ILE A 76 -2.64 4.41 11.89
N ARG A 77 -2.82 3.11 11.99
CA ARG A 77 -2.45 2.27 13.14
C ARG A 77 -1.20 1.45 12.90
N GLY A 78 -0.73 1.41 11.68
CA GLY A 78 0.47 0.69 11.26
C GLY A 78 0.40 0.20 9.83
N PHE A 79 1.36 -0.66 9.51
CA PHE A 79 1.38 -1.44 8.29
C PHE A 79 1.13 -2.89 8.65
N LYS A 80 0.07 -3.45 8.13
CA LYS A 80 -0.33 -4.83 8.38
C LYS A 80 0.19 -5.74 7.28
N GLN A 81 0.76 -6.85 7.70
CA GLN A 81 1.08 -7.95 6.82
C GLN A 81 -0.16 -8.84 6.65
N THR A 82 -0.47 -9.23 5.44
CA THR A 82 -1.64 -10.01 5.11
C THR A 82 -1.36 -10.95 3.93
N HIS A 83 -2.08 -12.08 3.84
CA HIS A 83 -1.99 -13.02 2.72
C HIS A 83 -3.22 -12.96 1.83
N GLN A 84 -4.32 -12.46 2.33
CA GLN A 84 -5.58 -12.46 1.61
C GLN A 84 -5.90 -11.10 1.04
N PRO A 85 -6.22 -11.02 -0.25
CA PRO A 85 -6.63 -9.78 -0.87
C PRO A 85 -8.03 -9.32 -0.46
N SER A 86 -8.82 -10.17 0.22
CA SER A 86 -10.15 -9.85 0.69
C SER A 86 -10.21 -9.76 2.21
N PRO A 87 -10.76 -8.69 2.77
CA PRO A 87 -10.94 -8.55 4.21
C PRO A 87 -12.15 -9.32 4.75
N TRP A 88 -12.92 -9.94 3.89
CA TRP A 88 -14.18 -10.61 4.24
C TRP A 88 -14.03 -11.75 5.23
N ILE A 89 -12.93 -12.45 5.15
CA ILE A 89 -12.52 -13.45 6.13
C ILE A 89 -11.25 -12.93 6.76
N ASN A 90 -11.23 -12.80 8.08
CA ASN A 90 -10.02 -12.41 8.78
C ASN A 90 -8.84 -13.24 8.32
N ASP A 91 -7.78 -12.57 7.99
CA ASP A 91 -6.56 -13.19 7.58
C ASP A 91 -5.82 -13.75 8.80
N TYR A 92 -5.25 -14.92 8.69
CA TYR A 92 -4.66 -15.65 9.80
C TYR A 92 -3.18 -15.35 9.98
N GLY A 93 -2.75 -15.16 11.22
CA GLY A 93 -1.35 -15.08 11.59
C GLY A 93 -0.65 -13.79 11.19
N GLN A 94 -1.38 -12.70 11.08
CA GLN A 94 -0.82 -11.42 10.71
C GLN A 94 -0.30 -10.66 11.92
N PHE A 95 0.57 -9.74 11.59
CA PHE A 95 1.04 -8.73 12.52
C PHE A 95 1.02 -7.35 11.84
N SER A 96 1.02 -6.34 12.67
CA SER A 96 1.12 -4.95 12.23
C SER A 96 2.34 -4.30 12.85
N ILE A 97 3.02 -3.48 12.06
CA ILE A 97 4.18 -2.71 12.52
C ILE A 97 3.79 -1.24 12.49
N MET A 98 3.94 -0.55 13.61
CA MET A 98 3.79 0.89 13.70
C MET A 98 5.02 1.50 14.34
N PRO A 99 5.80 2.30 13.62
CA PRO A 99 6.87 3.07 14.23
C PRO A 99 6.27 4.15 15.12
N VAL A 100 6.72 4.21 16.35
CA VAL A 100 6.23 5.20 17.34
C VAL A 100 7.40 5.99 17.92
N ARG A 101 7.13 7.25 18.27
CA ARG A 101 8.09 8.09 18.98
C ARG A 101 7.70 8.17 20.44
N GLY A 102 8.68 8.09 21.33
CA GLY A 102 8.48 8.14 22.78
C GLY A 102 8.35 6.75 23.41
N ARG A 103 8.13 6.74 24.71
CA ARG A 103 7.93 5.53 25.52
C ARG A 103 6.45 5.35 25.81
N ASP A 104 6.07 4.17 26.24
CA ASP A 104 4.75 3.86 26.83
C ASP A 104 3.53 3.89 25.87
N LYS A 105 3.76 3.74 24.56
CA LYS A 105 2.68 3.58 23.59
C LYS A 105 2.44 2.11 23.28
N VAL A 106 1.96 1.37 24.26
CA VAL A 106 1.77 -0.08 24.14
C VAL A 106 0.42 -0.41 23.52
N ASP A 107 -0.61 0.32 23.87
CA ASP A 107 -1.95 0.08 23.34
C ASP A 107 -2.14 0.62 21.91
N GLU A 108 -3.07 0.03 21.21
CA GLU A 108 -3.32 0.31 19.79
C GLU A 108 -3.82 1.75 19.56
N GLU A 109 -4.61 2.29 20.47
CA GLU A 109 -5.16 3.63 20.35
C GLU A 109 -4.09 4.71 20.55
N SER A 110 -3.16 4.51 21.47
CA SER A 110 -2.07 5.46 21.71
C SER A 110 -0.99 5.45 20.62
N ARG A 111 -0.91 4.35 19.85
CA ARG A 111 0.07 4.21 18.75
C ARG A 111 -0.37 4.84 17.45
N GLN A 112 -1.66 5.05 17.24
CA GLN A 112 -2.18 5.59 15.99
C GLN A 112 -1.70 7.02 15.74
N SER A 113 -1.55 7.37 14.48
CA SER A 113 -1.13 8.71 14.07
C SER A 113 -2.08 9.30 13.05
N TRP A 114 -2.32 10.61 13.15
CA TRP A 114 -3.11 11.33 12.18
C TRP A 114 -2.39 11.44 10.85
N PHE A 115 -3.12 11.34 9.76
CA PHE A 115 -2.61 11.61 8.42
C PHE A 115 -3.66 12.33 7.56
N SER A 116 -3.19 12.85 6.44
CA SER A 116 -4.03 13.45 5.41
C SER A 116 -3.85 12.71 4.09
N HIS A 117 -4.94 12.43 3.38
CA HIS A 117 -4.89 11.86 2.04
C HIS A 117 -4.17 12.75 1.03
N GLN A 118 -4.00 14.05 1.31
CA GLN A 118 -3.16 14.94 0.49
C GLN A 118 -1.67 14.58 0.53
N SER A 119 -1.25 13.90 1.60
CA SER A 119 0.14 13.42 1.76
C SER A 119 0.28 11.93 1.54
N GLU A 120 -0.79 11.27 1.08
CA GLU A 120 -0.81 9.84 0.81
C GLU A 120 -0.46 9.56 -0.64
N GLU A 121 0.49 8.68 -0.85
CA GLU A 121 0.82 8.14 -2.16
C GLU A 121 0.67 6.63 -2.15
N ALA A 122 -0.27 6.12 -2.96
CA ALA A 122 -0.50 4.70 -3.15
C ALA A 122 -0.22 4.31 -4.60
N ARG A 123 0.69 3.38 -4.80
CA ARG A 123 1.07 2.77 -6.07
C ARG A 123 0.92 1.26 -5.97
N PRO A 124 0.80 0.53 -7.08
CA PRO A 124 0.72 -0.94 -7.03
C PRO A 124 1.90 -1.63 -6.34
N TYR A 125 2.99 -0.93 -6.14
CA TYR A 125 4.25 -1.44 -5.58
C TYR A 125 4.83 -0.58 -4.45
N TYR A 126 4.14 0.49 -4.07
CA TYR A 126 4.65 1.45 -3.11
C TYR A 126 3.52 2.17 -2.37
N TYR A 127 3.72 2.41 -1.10
CA TYR A 127 2.85 3.25 -0.30
C TYR A 127 3.67 4.18 0.59
N SER A 128 3.26 5.41 0.66
CA SER A 128 3.84 6.42 1.54
C SER A 128 2.77 7.34 2.09
N VAL A 129 2.93 7.73 3.32
CA VAL A 129 2.07 8.72 3.97
C VAL A 129 2.84 9.50 5.02
N SER A 130 2.64 10.82 5.04
CA SER A 130 3.17 11.68 6.11
C SER A 130 2.19 11.68 7.27
N VAL A 131 2.69 11.39 8.46
CA VAL A 131 1.90 11.35 9.69
C VAL A 131 2.28 12.46 10.63
N SER A 132 1.30 12.96 11.39
CA SER A 132 1.53 13.91 12.44
C SER A 132 1.84 13.19 13.75
N TYR A 133 3.01 13.42 14.30
CA TYR A 133 3.40 12.95 15.63
C TYR A 133 2.95 13.91 16.75
N THR A 134 1.91 14.67 16.52
CA THR A 134 1.35 15.55 17.55
C THR A 134 0.72 14.72 18.67
N HIS A 135 1.56 14.35 19.59
CA HIS A 135 1.15 13.88 20.90
C HIS A 135 1.71 14.87 21.92
N LEU A 136 0.91 15.82 22.25
CA LEU A 136 1.04 16.56 23.48
C LEU A 136 0.38 15.77 24.58
#